data_e8152d9041bb10407eeb7df5b9e5ffc3
#
_entry.id   e8152d9041bb10407eeb7df5b9e5ffc3
#
_cell.length_a   1.000
_cell.length_b   1.000
_cell.length_c   1.000
_cell.angle_alpha   90.00
_cell.angle_beta   90.00
_cell.angle_gamma   90.00
#
_symmetry.space_group_name_H-M   'P 1'
#
loop_
_entity.id
_entity.type
_entity.pdbx_description
1 polymer ?
#
loop_
_entity_poly.entity_id
_entity_poly.type
_entity_poly.pdbx_seq_one_letter_code
_entity_poly.pdbx_strand_id
1 'polypeptide(L)'
;IGSKLTTQGQFNEWMGIYYGATKHPITREALEHNDQKLKFVKKIPPEINPDTWTHMLSELLAKHGLKPTEVDHYFFTQININTIFETMDRLQVPREKAATIMHHYGYTGSACLPMAFGQWMDAGKVKKGQIVAFIGSGGGFAFGVSLYKM
;
A
#
# COMPACT_ATOMS: atom_id res chain seq x y z
N ILE A 1 10.66 -10.53 10.94
CA ILE A 1 9.73 -10.83 12.04
C ILE A 1 8.55 -11.63 11.49
N GLY A 2 7.77 -11.08 10.57
CA GLY A 2 6.65 -11.78 9.99
C GLY A 2 5.96 -11.00 8.86
N SER A 3 5.04 -11.67 8.17
CA SER A 3 4.22 -11.07 7.12
C SER A 3 2.80 -11.64 7.13
N LYS A 4 1.87 -10.89 6.56
CA LYS A 4 0.48 -11.29 6.33
C LYS A 4 0.03 -10.75 4.98
N LEU A 5 -0.62 -11.60 4.18
CA LEU A 5 -1.19 -11.28 2.89
C LEU A 5 -2.69 -11.59 2.91
N THR A 6 -3.48 -10.79 2.22
CA THR A 6 -4.89 -11.07 1.97
C THR A 6 -5.29 -10.57 0.59
N THR A 7 -6.30 -11.20 0.00
CA THR A 7 -6.83 -10.83 -1.31
C THR A 7 -8.35 -10.77 -1.24
N GLN A 8 -8.91 -9.72 -1.78
CA GLN A 8 -10.35 -9.49 -1.89
C GLN A 8 -10.75 -9.53 -3.38
N GLY A 9 -10.68 -10.73 -3.97
CA GLY A 9 -10.87 -10.95 -5.40
C GLY A 9 -12.25 -10.56 -5.94
N GLN A 10 -13.25 -10.39 -5.07
CA GLN A 10 -14.58 -9.92 -5.45
C GLN A 10 -14.57 -8.49 -6.06
N PHE A 11 -13.49 -7.75 -5.89
CA PHE A 11 -13.33 -6.41 -6.45
C PHE A 11 -12.54 -6.38 -7.77
N ASN A 12 -12.20 -7.53 -8.35
CA ASN A 12 -11.34 -7.65 -9.53
C ASN A 12 -11.82 -6.85 -10.75
N GLU A 13 -13.15 -6.66 -10.88
CA GLU A 13 -13.77 -5.93 -11.99
C GLU A 13 -14.05 -4.44 -11.68
N TRP A 14 -13.62 -3.93 -10.52
CA TRP A 14 -13.89 -2.54 -10.16
C TRP A 14 -12.91 -1.55 -10.78
N MET A 15 -11.69 -2.01 -11.04
CA MET A 15 -10.63 -1.20 -11.63
C MET A 15 -9.69 -2.10 -12.45
N GLY A 16 -9.33 -1.69 -13.65
CA GLY A 16 -8.40 -2.46 -14.47
C GLY A 16 -8.16 -1.89 -15.87
N ILE A 17 -7.23 -2.50 -16.57
CA ILE A 17 -7.04 -2.38 -18.01
C ILE A 17 -7.60 -3.67 -18.61
N TYR A 18 -8.72 -3.55 -19.32
CA TYR A 18 -9.50 -4.72 -19.75
C TYR A 18 -9.16 -5.20 -21.16
N TYR A 19 -8.42 -4.42 -21.95
CA TYR A 19 -7.96 -4.73 -23.30
C TYR A 19 -6.44 -4.74 -23.39
N GLY A 20 -5.91 -5.50 -24.34
CA GLY A 20 -4.47 -5.61 -24.57
C GLY A 20 -3.84 -6.91 -24.04
N ALA A 21 -4.67 -7.86 -23.56
CA ALA A 21 -4.24 -9.18 -23.12
C ALA A 21 -4.98 -10.29 -23.89
N THR A 22 -4.71 -11.56 -23.60
CA THR A 22 -5.26 -12.71 -24.33
C THR A 22 -6.78 -12.81 -24.31
N LYS A 23 -7.44 -12.41 -23.23
CA LYS A 23 -8.91 -12.45 -23.13
C LYS A 23 -9.59 -11.44 -24.07
N HIS A 24 -9.02 -10.24 -24.15
CA HIS A 24 -9.49 -9.16 -25.01
C HIS A 24 -8.30 -8.53 -25.75
N PRO A 25 -7.88 -9.11 -26.90
CA PRO A 25 -6.79 -8.54 -27.69
C PRO A 25 -7.10 -7.11 -28.12
N ILE A 26 -6.08 -6.31 -28.35
CA ILE A 26 -6.27 -4.96 -28.82
C ILE A 26 -6.78 -4.96 -30.26
N THR A 27 -7.81 -4.19 -30.54
CA THR A 27 -8.38 -3.96 -31.86
C THR A 27 -8.35 -2.48 -32.21
N ARG A 28 -8.53 -2.14 -33.48
CA ARG A 28 -8.65 -0.73 -33.90
C ARG A 28 -9.81 -0.02 -33.17
N GLU A 29 -10.96 -0.69 -33.10
CA GLU A 29 -12.14 -0.20 -32.39
C GLU A 29 -11.86 0.06 -30.88
N ALA A 30 -11.18 -0.87 -30.22
CA ALA A 30 -10.79 -0.69 -28.81
C ALA A 30 -9.85 0.53 -28.62
N LEU A 31 -8.97 0.79 -29.58
CA LEU A 31 -8.10 1.99 -29.54
C LEU A 31 -8.91 3.27 -29.75
N GLU A 32 -9.84 3.28 -30.69
CA GLU A 32 -10.73 4.42 -30.97
C GLU A 32 -11.59 4.75 -29.75
N HIS A 33 -12.06 3.75 -29.00
CA HIS A 33 -12.83 3.91 -27.76
C HIS A 33 -11.97 4.10 -26.51
N ASN A 34 -10.65 4.08 -26.61
CA ASN A 34 -9.71 4.16 -25.49
C ASN A 34 -9.86 3.03 -24.46
N ASP A 35 -10.23 1.83 -24.91
CA ASP A 35 -10.48 0.68 -24.03
C ASP A 35 -9.19 0.09 -23.43
N GLN A 36 -8.03 0.41 -24.00
CA GLN A 36 -6.70 0.05 -23.49
C GLN A 36 -6.27 0.89 -22.29
N LYS A 37 -7.05 1.91 -21.91
CA LYS A 37 -6.72 2.77 -20.76
C LYS A 37 -7.25 2.18 -19.46
N LEU A 38 -6.62 2.56 -18.34
CA LEU A 38 -7.12 2.24 -17.01
C LEU A 38 -8.55 2.79 -16.82
N LYS A 39 -9.45 1.92 -16.42
CA LYS A 39 -10.85 2.26 -16.12
C LYS A 39 -11.16 2.01 -14.65
N PHE A 40 -11.91 2.94 -14.05
CA PHE A 40 -12.56 2.77 -12.76
C PHE A 40 -14.05 2.49 -13.04
N VAL A 41 -14.43 1.22 -12.98
CA VAL A 41 -15.81 0.79 -13.24
C VAL A 41 -16.73 1.08 -12.06
N LYS A 42 -16.18 0.93 -10.85
CA LYS A 42 -16.87 1.29 -9.60
C LYS A 42 -15.95 2.12 -8.72
N LYS A 43 -16.57 3.01 -7.93
CA LYS A 43 -15.84 3.80 -6.93
C LYS A 43 -15.35 2.87 -5.82
N ILE A 44 -14.06 2.94 -5.55
CA ILE A 44 -13.45 2.23 -4.43
C ILE A 44 -13.84 2.95 -3.14
N PRO A 45 -14.38 2.24 -2.13
CA PRO A 45 -14.65 2.84 -0.83
C PRO A 45 -13.36 3.39 -0.21
N PRO A 46 -13.34 4.64 0.25
CA PRO A 46 -12.13 5.26 0.80
C PRO A 46 -11.63 4.54 2.06
N GLU A 47 -12.52 3.85 2.78
CA GLU A 47 -12.25 3.14 4.02
C GLU A 47 -11.47 1.83 3.81
N ILE A 48 -11.47 1.28 2.59
CA ILE A 48 -10.94 -0.08 2.35
C ILE A 48 -9.47 -0.22 2.72
N ASN A 49 -8.67 0.80 2.44
CA ASN A 49 -7.25 0.79 2.82
C ASN A 49 -7.06 0.99 4.32
N PRO A 50 -7.57 2.05 4.98
CA PRO A 50 -7.31 2.25 6.40
C PRO A 50 -7.90 1.13 7.26
N ASP A 51 -9.07 0.59 6.91
CA ASP A 51 -9.66 -0.56 7.62
C ASP A 51 -8.76 -1.78 7.50
N THR A 52 -8.39 -2.15 6.27
CA THR A 52 -7.60 -3.38 6.03
C THR A 52 -6.18 -3.24 6.57
N TRP A 53 -5.52 -2.11 6.36
CA TRP A 53 -4.16 -1.87 6.84
C TRP A 53 -4.09 -1.91 8.37
N THR A 54 -5.01 -1.20 9.05
CA THR A 54 -5.07 -1.18 10.52
C THR A 54 -5.31 -2.57 11.07
N HIS A 55 -6.30 -3.29 10.52
CA HIS A 55 -6.64 -4.64 10.96
C HIS A 55 -5.46 -5.62 10.78
N MET A 56 -4.93 -5.72 9.57
CA MET A 56 -3.84 -6.66 9.25
C MET A 56 -2.58 -6.40 10.07
N LEU A 57 -2.22 -5.12 10.22
CA LEU A 57 -1.03 -4.75 10.98
C LEU A 57 -1.21 -5.02 12.47
N SER A 58 -2.38 -4.69 13.03
CA SER A 58 -2.69 -4.99 14.44
C SER A 58 -2.63 -6.47 14.74
N GLU A 59 -3.21 -7.32 13.88
CA GLU A 59 -3.14 -8.78 14.03
C GLU A 59 -1.70 -9.31 13.92
N LEU A 60 -0.91 -8.79 12.95
CA LEU A 60 0.47 -9.23 12.77
C LEU A 60 1.34 -8.82 13.97
N LEU A 61 1.18 -7.61 14.48
CA LEU A 61 1.88 -7.14 15.68
C LEU A 61 1.51 -7.98 16.90
N ALA A 62 0.21 -8.19 17.14
CA ALA A 62 -0.27 -9.00 18.27
C ALA A 62 0.28 -10.43 18.23
N LYS A 63 0.32 -11.04 17.03
CA LYS A 63 0.91 -12.39 16.83
C LYS A 63 2.36 -12.47 17.29
N HIS A 64 3.11 -11.38 17.22
CA HIS A 64 4.53 -11.31 17.61
C HIS A 64 4.75 -10.61 18.96
N GLY A 65 3.68 -10.36 19.73
CA GLY A 65 3.76 -9.71 21.03
C GLY A 65 4.21 -8.25 20.99
N LEU A 66 4.02 -7.59 19.85
CA LEU A 66 4.41 -6.21 19.61
C LEU A 66 3.20 -5.27 19.66
N LYS A 67 3.45 -4.03 20.09
CA LYS A 67 2.48 -2.92 20.01
C LYS A 67 2.81 -2.02 18.82
N PRO A 68 1.82 -1.30 18.25
CA PRO A 68 2.10 -0.33 17.19
C PRO A 68 3.16 0.73 17.56
N THR A 69 3.20 1.16 18.82
CA THR A 69 4.17 2.15 19.31
C THR A 69 5.62 1.67 19.29
N GLU A 70 5.86 0.35 19.26
CA GLU A 70 7.19 -0.28 19.22
C GLU A 70 7.75 -0.37 17.79
N VAL A 71 6.93 -0.10 16.78
CA VAL A 71 7.40 0.06 15.39
C VAL A 71 7.98 1.45 15.23
N ASP A 72 9.23 1.52 14.76
CA ASP A 72 9.95 2.77 14.58
C ASP A 72 9.51 3.53 13.34
N HIS A 73 9.31 2.81 12.22
CA HIS A 73 8.99 3.42 10.94
C HIS A 73 7.97 2.60 10.15
N TYR A 74 7.09 3.32 9.43
CA TYR A 74 6.02 2.78 8.62
C TYR A 74 6.17 3.22 7.16
N PHE A 75 6.17 2.27 6.24
CA PHE A 75 6.26 2.48 4.80
C PHE A 75 4.99 1.98 4.13
N PHE A 76 4.17 2.92 3.65
CA PHE A 76 2.87 2.61 3.04
C PHE A 76 2.89 2.74 1.53
N THR A 77 1.91 2.13 0.85
CA THR A 77 1.55 2.52 -0.52
C THR A 77 1.23 4.01 -0.58
N GLN A 78 1.90 4.75 -1.48
CA GLN A 78 1.93 6.22 -1.52
C GLN A 78 0.84 6.81 -2.43
N ILE A 79 -0.40 6.31 -2.39
CA ILE A 79 -1.47 6.79 -3.27
C ILE A 79 -2.26 7.96 -2.67
N ASN A 80 -2.44 7.98 -1.36
CA ASN A 80 -3.21 9.01 -0.66
C ASN A 80 -2.66 9.24 0.75
N ILE A 81 -2.19 10.45 1.01
CA ILE A 81 -1.59 10.82 2.30
C ILE A 81 -2.63 10.78 3.44
N ASN A 82 -3.88 11.14 3.16
CA ASN A 82 -4.93 11.14 4.19
C ASN A 82 -5.21 9.71 4.68
N THR A 83 -5.21 8.73 3.78
CA THR A 83 -5.36 7.31 4.14
C THR A 83 -4.21 6.81 5.01
N ILE A 84 -2.97 7.24 4.72
CA ILE A 84 -1.80 6.92 5.56
C ILE A 84 -2.00 7.51 6.95
N PHE A 85 -2.31 8.80 7.04
CA PHE A 85 -2.47 9.48 8.33
C PHE A 85 -3.65 8.95 9.14
N GLU A 86 -4.76 8.63 8.49
CA GLU A 86 -5.89 7.98 9.14
C GLU A 86 -5.49 6.62 9.74
N THR A 87 -4.70 5.83 9.01
CA THR A 87 -4.19 4.56 9.53
C THR A 87 -3.28 4.76 10.75
N MET A 88 -2.38 5.77 10.71
CA MET A 88 -1.52 6.10 11.83
C MET A 88 -2.33 6.54 13.07
N ASP A 89 -3.35 7.36 12.87
CA ASP A 89 -4.24 7.83 13.94
C ASP A 89 -5.02 6.65 14.57
N ARG A 90 -5.54 5.74 13.76
CA ARG A 90 -6.24 4.53 14.23
C ARG A 90 -5.32 3.59 15.03
N LEU A 91 -4.05 3.51 14.65
CA LEU A 91 -3.01 2.77 15.38
C LEU A 91 -2.51 3.52 16.62
N GLN A 92 -2.93 4.76 16.83
CA GLN A 92 -2.49 5.64 17.90
C GLN A 92 -0.97 5.85 17.91
N VAL A 93 -0.38 6.05 16.73
CA VAL A 93 1.05 6.30 16.55
C VAL A 93 1.30 7.64 15.85
N PRO A 94 2.40 8.33 16.18
CA PRO A 94 2.73 9.62 15.58
C PRO A 94 2.87 9.52 14.05
N ARG A 95 2.26 10.46 13.31
CA ARG A 95 2.25 10.49 11.84
C ARG A 95 3.65 10.62 11.24
N GLU A 96 4.58 11.25 11.95
CA GLU A 96 5.97 11.41 11.55
C GLU A 96 6.76 10.09 11.46
N LYS A 97 6.24 9.00 12.03
CA LYS A 97 6.79 7.66 11.83
C LYS A 97 6.46 7.07 10.45
N ALA A 98 5.51 7.65 9.73
CA ALA A 98 5.16 7.22 8.38
C ALA A 98 6.00 7.98 7.33
N ALA A 99 6.76 7.22 6.53
CA ALA A 99 7.50 7.79 5.42
C ALA A 99 6.56 8.25 4.30
N THR A 100 6.63 9.51 3.92
CA THR A 100 5.87 10.07 2.79
C THR A 100 6.82 10.65 1.77
N ILE A 101 6.70 10.25 0.50
CA ILE A 101 7.53 10.70 -0.62
C ILE A 101 6.70 11.19 -1.81
N MET A 102 5.38 11.03 -1.74
CA MET A 102 4.47 11.33 -2.85
C MET A 102 4.47 12.81 -3.26
N HIS A 103 4.85 13.71 -2.35
CA HIS A 103 4.98 15.14 -2.64
C HIS A 103 6.16 15.47 -3.55
N HIS A 104 7.15 14.56 -3.66
CA HIS A 104 8.29 14.70 -4.58
C HIS A 104 8.09 13.88 -5.86
N TYR A 105 7.57 12.66 -5.75
CA TYR A 105 7.59 11.67 -6.85
C TYR A 105 6.20 11.28 -7.36
N GLY A 106 5.13 11.74 -6.70
CA GLY A 106 3.79 11.25 -6.97
C GLY A 106 3.64 9.78 -6.54
N TYR A 107 2.65 9.10 -7.13
CA TYR A 107 2.45 7.67 -6.91
C TYR A 107 3.25 6.86 -7.92
N THR A 108 4.27 6.17 -7.46
CA THR A 108 5.20 5.39 -8.30
C THR A 108 4.85 3.88 -8.34
N GLY A 109 3.57 3.53 -8.08
CA GLY A 109 3.11 2.14 -8.10
C GLY A 109 3.83 1.28 -7.06
N SER A 110 4.25 0.09 -7.44
CA SER A 110 4.95 -0.84 -6.54
C SER A 110 6.31 -0.32 -6.05
N ALA A 111 6.93 0.62 -6.77
CA ALA A 111 8.21 1.21 -6.38
C ALA A 111 8.08 2.16 -5.17
N CYS A 112 6.88 2.61 -4.81
CA CYS A 112 6.72 3.62 -3.75
C CYS A 112 7.22 3.16 -2.37
N LEU A 113 7.04 1.89 -2.01
CA LEU A 113 7.52 1.38 -0.72
C LEU A 113 9.05 1.32 -0.67
N PRO A 114 9.75 0.65 -1.62
CA PRO A 114 11.21 0.60 -1.60
C PRO A 114 11.86 1.98 -1.81
N MET A 115 11.23 2.90 -2.55
CA MET A 115 11.72 4.28 -2.69
C MET A 115 11.63 5.05 -1.36
N ALA A 116 10.50 4.96 -0.66
CA ALA A 116 10.34 5.58 0.64
C ALA A 116 11.34 5.03 1.67
N PHE A 117 11.54 3.71 1.67
CA PHE A 117 12.51 3.06 2.52
C PHE A 117 13.94 3.50 2.18
N GLY A 118 14.34 3.46 0.89
CA GLY A 118 15.66 3.89 0.44
C GLY A 118 15.98 5.32 0.83
N GLN A 119 15.04 6.26 0.60
CA GLN A 119 15.22 7.66 1.03
C GLN A 119 15.45 7.79 2.54
N TRP A 120 14.73 7.04 3.36
CA TRP A 120 14.90 7.12 4.80
C TRP A 120 16.19 6.43 5.27
N MET A 121 16.65 5.39 4.56
CA MET A 121 17.98 4.79 4.77
C MET A 121 19.08 5.80 4.46
N ASP A 122 19.02 6.44 3.28
CA ASP A 122 20.03 7.43 2.84
C ASP A 122 20.06 8.65 3.77
N ALA A 123 18.89 9.04 4.31
CA ALA A 123 18.79 10.11 5.31
C ALA A 123 19.24 9.69 6.72
N GLY A 124 19.68 8.45 6.93
CA GLY A 124 20.12 7.93 8.23
C GLY A 124 19.00 7.82 9.27
N LYS A 125 17.72 7.85 8.84
CA LYS A 125 16.58 7.72 9.75
C LYS A 125 16.36 6.29 10.22
N VAL A 126 16.58 5.31 9.33
CA VAL A 126 16.45 3.88 9.65
C VAL A 126 17.78 3.36 10.16
N LYS A 127 17.78 2.77 11.36
CA LYS A 127 19.00 2.33 12.06
C LYS A 127 18.93 0.83 12.38
N LYS A 128 20.08 0.22 12.57
CA LYS A 128 20.18 -1.17 13.03
C LYS A 128 19.44 -1.38 14.34
N GLY A 129 18.69 -2.46 14.43
CA GLY A 129 17.91 -2.85 15.60
C GLY A 129 16.49 -2.30 15.63
N GLN A 130 16.17 -1.30 14.81
CA GLN A 130 14.81 -0.75 14.70
C GLN A 130 13.83 -1.73 14.04
N ILE A 131 12.56 -1.60 14.39
CA ILE A 131 11.46 -2.35 13.77
C ILE A 131 10.81 -1.47 12.71
N VAL A 132 10.69 -1.99 11.50
CA VAL A 132 10.04 -1.31 10.39
C VAL A 132 8.85 -2.13 9.86
N ALA A 133 7.78 -1.44 9.48
CA ALA A 133 6.60 -2.02 8.87
C ALA A 133 6.46 -1.57 7.41
N PHE A 134 6.22 -2.52 6.51
CA PHE A 134 5.82 -2.26 5.12
C PHE A 134 4.36 -2.63 4.96
N ILE A 135 3.57 -1.71 4.40
CA ILE A 135 2.13 -1.84 4.26
C ILE A 135 1.74 -1.50 2.82
N GLY A 136 1.38 -2.52 2.08
CA GLY A 136 1.07 -2.41 0.66
C GLY A 136 -0.38 -2.74 0.33
N SER A 137 -0.90 -2.08 -0.70
CA SER A 137 -2.13 -2.46 -1.37
C SER A 137 -1.98 -2.34 -2.88
N GLY A 138 -2.68 -3.18 -3.62
CA GLY A 138 -2.72 -3.21 -5.07
C GLY A 138 -4.12 -3.48 -5.58
N GLY A 139 -4.32 -3.26 -6.88
CA GLY A 139 -5.59 -3.58 -7.52
C GLY A 139 -5.96 -5.06 -7.36
N GLY A 140 -7.27 -5.32 -7.25
CA GLY A 140 -7.71 -6.69 -7.18
C GLY A 140 -8.78 -7.02 -6.13
N PHE A 141 -8.83 -6.61 -4.86
CA PHE A 141 -7.70 -5.98 -4.16
C PHE A 141 -6.78 -7.00 -3.52
N ALA A 142 -5.50 -6.65 -3.45
CA ALA A 142 -4.52 -7.40 -2.70
C ALA A 142 -3.85 -6.49 -1.65
N PHE A 143 -3.62 -7.03 -0.46
CA PHE A 143 -3.00 -6.31 0.66
C PHE A 143 -1.87 -7.14 1.23
N GLY A 144 -0.81 -6.47 1.65
CA GLY A 144 0.32 -7.09 2.31
C GLY A 144 0.85 -6.22 3.43
N VAL A 145 1.14 -6.83 4.57
CA VAL A 145 1.88 -6.20 5.66
C VAL A 145 3.05 -7.07 6.05
N SER A 146 4.19 -6.46 6.34
CA SER A 146 5.38 -7.18 6.80
C SER A 146 6.17 -6.36 7.81
N LEU A 147 6.77 -7.06 8.77
CA LEU A 147 7.58 -6.49 9.84
C LEU A 147 9.00 -7.02 9.76
N TYR A 148 9.96 -6.12 9.82
CA TYR A 148 11.40 -6.44 9.82
C TYR A 148 12.09 -5.80 11.02
N LYS A 149 13.11 -6.47 11.51
CA LYS A 149 14.09 -5.88 12.41
C LYS A 149 15.36 -5.60 11.59
N MET A 150 15.77 -4.35 11.59
CA MET A 150 16.91 -3.86 10.80
C MET A 150 18.25 -4.26 11.41
#